data_4e636509baae7a80aacf05d31ac2663f
#
_entry.id   4e636509baae7a80aacf05d31ac2663f
#
_cell.length_a   1.000
_cell.length_b   1.000
_cell.length_c   1.000
_cell.angle_alpha   90.00
_cell.angle_beta   90.00
_cell.angle_gamma   90.00
#
_symmetry.space_group_name_H-M   'P 1'
#
loop_
_entity.id
_entity.type
_entity.pdbx_description
1 polymer ?
#
loop_
_entity_poly.entity_id
_entity_poly.type
_entity_poly.pdbx_seq_one_letter_code
_entity_poly.pdbx_strand_id
1 'polypeptide(L)'
;MIAAAVAKGSFFDGSDGLGTQDTQANSATSEENFINFCSGKTLTNGLQNTDGSCNGIPMGNIPAKSAMISSILLNPQAGDTITAGTDFDVQVQTSNLVAGSFTNADTTYYSAPQDLQDGKVIGHTHITVQDLGDSLNPTTPPDPTQFAFFKGINDAGDGNGLLSAIVSGGLPAGNYRVCTMNSAANHQPVIMPVAQRGSQDDCNKFTVEGDGGETNAAANNGADGEAAANTAAEAVNDGPGAIVDDNGNASNSSSTISSSSFDDGQDQQQQEEDKNKNSRNKRRNLRFGERIFVA
;
A
#
# COMPACT_ATOMS: atom_id res chain seq x y z
N MET A 1 11.76 24.56 0.13
CA MET A 1 12.11 23.35 0.92
C MET A 1 12.63 23.80 2.29
N ILE A 2 12.26 23.12 3.38
CA ILE A 2 12.79 23.41 4.71
C ILE A 2 14.12 22.66 4.82
N ALA A 3 15.24 23.39 4.92
CA ALA A 3 16.59 22.79 4.93
C ALA A 3 16.79 21.73 6.03
N ALA A 4 16.18 21.91 7.21
CA ALA A 4 16.23 20.94 8.32
C ALA A 4 15.51 19.61 8.03
N ALA A 5 14.67 19.54 6.99
CA ALA A 5 13.98 18.33 6.57
C ALA A 5 14.75 17.53 5.50
N VAL A 6 15.87 18.06 5.01
CA VAL A 6 16.72 17.35 4.04
C VAL A 6 17.61 16.36 4.79
N ALA A 7 17.50 15.08 4.44
CA ALA A 7 18.24 14.01 5.12
C ALA A 7 19.72 14.02 4.70
N LYS A 8 20.63 14.04 5.67
CA LYS A 8 22.08 14.00 5.43
C LYS A 8 22.57 12.61 5.03
N GLY A 9 21.83 11.54 5.35
CA GLY A 9 22.19 10.17 5.01
C GLY A 9 22.33 9.91 3.52
N SER A 10 21.66 10.70 2.68
CA SER A 10 21.76 10.60 1.23
C SER A 10 23.08 11.13 0.63
N PHE A 11 23.97 11.73 1.42
CA PHE A 11 25.25 12.26 0.98
C PHE A 11 26.39 11.25 1.01
N PHE A 12 26.18 10.10 1.65
CA PHE A 12 27.20 9.09 1.89
C PHE A 12 26.92 7.81 1.12
N ASP A 13 27.92 7.29 0.44
CA ASP A 13 27.80 6.11 -0.43
C ASP A 13 28.12 4.78 0.27
N GLY A 14 28.61 4.81 1.49
CA GLY A 14 28.95 3.62 2.28
C GLY A 14 30.28 2.96 1.93
N SER A 15 31.12 3.54 1.06
CA SER A 15 32.33 2.91 0.57
C SER A 15 33.44 2.76 1.63
N ASP A 16 33.45 3.62 2.66
CA ASP A 16 34.45 3.66 3.73
C ASP A 16 33.82 3.71 5.14
N GLY A 17 32.56 3.30 5.29
CA GLY A 17 31.86 3.28 6.56
C GLY A 17 32.15 2.05 7.41
N LEU A 18 31.71 2.10 8.67
CA LEU A 18 31.78 0.93 9.54
C LEU A 18 30.91 -0.20 8.96
N GLY A 19 31.45 -1.40 8.85
CA GLY A 19 30.78 -2.56 8.28
C GLY A 19 30.93 -2.71 6.76
N THR A 20 31.76 -1.88 6.13
CA THR A 20 32.16 -1.99 4.71
C THR A 20 32.69 -3.39 4.38
N GLN A 21 32.31 -3.94 3.23
CA GLN A 21 32.73 -5.22 2.70
C GLN A 21 33.28 -5.06 1.27
N ASP A 22 34.30 -5.82 0.92
CA ASP A 22 35.04 -5.73 -0.36
C ASP A 22 34.12 -5.92 -1.61
N THR A 23 32.97 -6.61 -1.46
CA THR A 23 32.09 -6.96 -2.56
C THR A 23 30.80 -6.13 -2.60
N GLN A 24 30.65 -5.16 -1.69
CA GLN A 24 29.44 -4.32 -1.68
C GLN A 24 29.45 -3.31 -2.83
N ALA A 25 28.25 -2.95 -3.30
CA ALA A 25 28.06 -1.83 -4.20
C ALA A 25 27.95 -0.53 -3.39
N ASN A 26 28.47 0.56 -3.93
CA ASN A 26 28.27 1.90 -3.36
C ASN A 26 26.80 2.33 -3.52
N SER A 27 26.25 2.99 -2.51
CA SER A 27 24.95 3.62 -2.59
C SER A 27 24.98 4.85 -3.52
N ALA A 28 23.91 5.08 -4.26
CA ALA A 28 23.71 6.37 -4.91
C ALA A 28 23.62 7.48 -3.86
N THR A 29 24.09 8.67 -4.20
CA THR A 29 24.08 9.85 -3.33
C THR A 29 23.35 11.02 -3.95
N SER A 30 22.87 11.95 -3.12
CA SER A 30 22.21 13.17 -3.55
C SER A 30 22.29 14.25 -2.46
N GLU A 31 22.70 15.45 -2.82
CA GLU A 31 22.67 16.62 -1.93
C GLU A 31 21.25 17.15 -1.68
N GLU A 32 20.28 16.73 -2.48
CA GLU A 32 18.88 17.18 -2.48
C GLU A 32 17.91 16.08 -2.02
N ASN A 33 18.45 15.05 -1.34
CA ASN A 33 17.65 13.90 -0.85
C ASN A 33 16.80 13.28 -1.95
N PHE A 34 17.36 13.14 -3.14
CA PHE A 34 16.71 12.54 -4.32
C PHE A 34 15.38 13.20 -4.76
N ILE A 35 15.12 14.45 -4.39
CA ILE A 35 13.84 15.11 -4.68
C ILE A 35 13.51 15.15 -6.18
N ASN A 36 14.53 15.18 -7.02
CA ASN A 36 14.39 15.20 -8.48
C ASN A 36 14.56 13.81 -9.14
N PHE A 37 14.64 12.73 -8.34
CA PHE A 37 14.92 11.38 -8.86
C PHE A 37 13.91 10.91 -9.92
N CYS A 38 12.65 11.30 -9.78
CA CYS A 38 11.58 10.94 -10.70
C CYS A 38 11.40 11.93 -11.86
N SER A 39 12.24 12.95 -11.97
CA SER A 39 12.14 13.94 -13.06
C SER A 39 12.27 13.26 -14.44
N GLY A 40 11.34 13.54 -15.35
CA GLY A 40 11.29 12.95 -16.69
C GLY A 40 10.82 11.50 -16.75
N LYS A 41 10.36 10.91 -15.64
CA LYS A 41 9.81 9.55 -15.59
C LYS A 41 8.28 9.57 -15.44
N THR A 42 7.63 8.44 -15.76
CA THR A 42 6.22 8.22 -15.43
C THR A 42 6.07 8.21 -13.90
N LEU A 43 5.26 9.11 -13.36
CA LEU A 43 5.04 9.20 -11.92
C LEU A 43 3.95 8.23 -11.46
N THR A 44 4.11 7.69 -10.24
CA THR A 44 3.10 6.82 -9.61
C THR A 44 1.79 7.58 -9.37
N ASN A 45 1.85 8.79 -8.79
CA ASN A 45 0.70 9.68 -8.57
C ASN A 45 -0.53 9.02 -7.92
N GLY A 46 -0.33 8.02 -7.07
CA GLY A 46 -1.41 7.29 -6.41
C GLY A 46 -2.08 6.19 -7.26
N LEU A 47 -1.55 5.91 -8.45
CA LEU A 47 -2.11 4.99 -9.44
C LEU A 47 -1.31 3.69 -9.51
N GLN A 48 -1.97 2.59 -9.85
CA GLN A 48 -1.33 1.28 -10.05
C GLN A 48 -0.88 1.11 -11.50
N ASN A 49 0.23 1.76 -11.88
CA ASN A 49 0.78 1.73 -13.24
C ASN A 49 1.43 0.37 -13.54
N THR A 50 0.79 -0.48 -14.31
CA THR A 50 1.26 -1.84 -14.64
C THR A 50 2.55 -1.85 -15.46
N ASP A 51 2.80 -0.81 -16.25
CA ASP A 51 4.03 -0.66 -17.04
C ASP A 51 5.21 -0.10 -16.25
N GLY A 52 5.01 0.12 -14.95
CA GLY A 52 6.01 0.69 -14.05
C GLY A 52 5.92 2.20 -13.92
N SER A 53 6.43 2.71 -12.79
CA SER A 53 6.40 4.13 -12.48
C SER A 53 7.49 4.50 -11.48
N CYS A 54 7.68 5.79 -11.25
CA CYS A 54 8.58 6.33 -10.26
C CYS A 54 7.80 7.03 -9.16
N ASN A 55 7.96 6.57 -7.90
CA ASN A 55 7.30 7.18 -6.74
C ASN A 55 8.20 8.19 -6.05
N GLY A 56 7.78 9.45 -6.02
CA GLY A 56 8.52 10.56 -5.39
C GLY A 56 8.14 10.81 -3.92
N ILE A 57 7.30 9.96 -3.32
CA ILE A 57 6.84 10.13 -1.92
C ILE A 57 7.92 9.62 -0.94
N PRO A 58 8.20 10.34 0.16
CA PRO A 58 9.10 9.89 1.22
C PRO A 58 8.65 8.56 1.84
N MET A 59 9.60 7.76 2.32
CA MET A 59 9.31 6.46 2.93
C MET A 59 8.51 6.57 4.23
N GLY A 60 8.75 7.58 5.05
CA GLY A 60 7.96 7.88 6.26
C GLY A 60 8.60 7.43 7.56
N ASN A 61 7.77 7.25 8.57
CA ASN A 61 8.17 6.87 9.92
C ASN A 61 8.52 5.39 10.00
N ILE A 62 9.65 5.07 10.63
CA ILE A 62 10.13 3.69 10.83
C ILE A 62 9.98 3.36 12.32
N PRO A 63 9.39 2.21 12.71
CA PRO A 63 9.20 1.86 14.11
C PRO A 63 10.54 1.58 14.81
N ALA A 64 10.55 1.63 16.12
CA ALA A 64 11.69 1.15 16.91
C ALA A 64 11.86 -0.37 16.72
N LYS A 65 13.10 -0.89 16.98
CA LYS A 65 13.39 -2.34 16.90
C LYS A 65 12.44 -3.19 17.77
N SER A 66 12.01 -2.68 18.92
CA SER A 66 11.06 -3.33 19.84
C SER A 66 9.61 -3.36 19.32
N ALA A 67 9.31 -2.58 18.28
CA ALA A 67 7.98 -2.46 17.68
C ALA A 67 7.96 -2.95 16.21
N MET A 68 8.91 -3.80 15.80
CA MET A 68 8.88 -4.45 14.50
C MET A 68 7.69 -5.39 14.39
N ILE A 69 7.08 -5.43 13.22
CA ILE A 69 5.99 -6.35 12.91
C ILE A 69 6.54 -7.78 12.79
N SER A 70 5.74 -8.74 13.25
CA SER A 70 5.95 -10.16 13.04
C SER A 70 4.60 -10.84 12.93
N SER A 71 4.48 -11.78 12.00
CA SER A 71 3.24 -12.53 11.73
C SER A 71 3.50 -14.02 11.73
N ILE A 72 2.46 -14.78 12.06
CA ILE A 72 2.42 -16.24 11.90
C ILE A 72 1.02 -16.67 11.45
N LEU A 73 0.97 -17.47 10.40
CA LEU A 73 -0.28 -18.08 9.92
C LEU A 73 -0.71 -19.21 10.85
N LEU A 74 -1.92 -19.11 11.37
CA LEU A 74 -2.53 -20.11 12.26
C LEU A 74 -3.40 -21.11 11.51
N ASN A 75 -4.01 -20.68 10.38
CA ASN A 75 -4.83 -21.52 9.51
C ASN A 75 -4.75 -20.99 8.05
N PRO A 76 -4.56 -21.85 7.04
CA PRO A 76 -4.13 -23.25 7.17
C PRO A 76 -2.72 -23.36 7.76
N GLN A 77 -2.46 -24.40 8.53
CA GLN A 77 -1.11 -24.73 8.99
C GLN A 77 -0.29 -25.36 7.87
N ALA A 78 1.03 -25.31 8.03
CA ALA A 78 1.91 -25.94 7.05
C ALA A 78 1.67 -27.46 6.96
N GLY A 79 1.31 -27.95 5.78
CA GLY A 79 1.02 -29.35 5.51
C GLY A 79 -0.43 -29.75 5.75
N ASP A 80 -1.32 -28.83 6.08
CA ASP A 80 -2.75 -29.13 6.20
C ASP A 80 -3.34 -29.59 4.86
N THR A 81 -4.41 -30.35 4.98
CA THR A 81 -5.28 -30.74 3.85
C THR A 81 -6.68 -30.16 4.08
N ILE A 82 -7.17 -29.44 3.08
CA ILE A 82 -8.50 -28.80 3.06
C ILE A 82 -9.36 -29.48 2.01
N THR A 83 -10.67 -29.55 2.25
CA THR A 83 -11.62 -30.10 1.28
C THR A 83 -11.90 -29.10 0.15
N ALA A 84 -11.82 -29.59 -1.10
CA ALA A 84 -12.10 -28.76 -2.28
C ALA A 84 -13.53 -28.18 -2.26
N GLY A 85 -13.67 -26.93 -2.74
CA GLY A 85 -14.96 -26.25 -2.85
C GLY A 85 -15.64 -25.93 -1.52
N THR A 86 -14.93 -26.04 -0.39
CA THR A 86 -15.48 -25.76 0.95
C THR A 86 -14.90 -24.49 1.51
N ASP A 87 -15.75 -23.62 2.05
CA ASP A 87 -15.33 -22.40 2.75
C ASP A 87 -14.31 -22.72 3.84
N PHE A 88 -13.26 -21.91 3.94
CA PHE A 88 -12.33 -21.96 5.06
C PHE A 88 -11.79 -20.59 5.41
N ASP A 89 -11.39 -20.41 6.68
CA ASP A 89 -10.75 -19.19 7.11
C ASP A 89 -9.24 -19.24 6.92
N VAL A 90 -8.66 -18.17 6.43
CA VAL A 90 -7.23 -17.92 6.62
C VAL A 90 -7.09 -17.05 7.88
N GLN A 91 -6.29 -17.51 8.84
CA GLN A 91 -6.06 -16.80 10.11
C GLN A 91 -4.58 -16.50 10.29
N VAL A 92 -4.29 -15.27 10.65
CA VAL A 92 -2.92 -14.80 10.95
C VAL A 92 -2.90 -14.07 12.30
N GLN A 93 -1.94 -14.43 13.13
CA GLN A 93 -1.62 -13.65 14.34
C GLN A 93 -0.48 -12.68 14.01
N THR A 94 -0.73 -11.40 14.18
CA THR A 94 0.23 -10.33 13.88
C THR A 94 0.54 -9.53 15.16
N SER A 95 1.79 -9.18 15.36
CA SER A 95 2.22 -8.32 16.45
C SER A 95 2.70 -6.96 15.93
N ASN A 96 2.47 -5.90 16.72
CA ASN A 96 2.96 -4.54 16.46
C ASN A 96 2.42 -3.88 15.16
N LEU A 97 1.33 -4.36 14.62
CA LEU A 97 0.55 -3.68 13.58
C LEU A 97 -0.69 -3.04 14.24
N VAL A 98 -0.92 -1.76 13.99
CA VAL A 98 -2.21 -1.12 14.23
C VAL A 98 -3.06 -1.38 13.00
N ALA A 99 -3.75 -2.52 13.02
CA ALA A 99 -4.56 -2.99 11.92
C ALA A 99 -5.86 -2.19 11.74
N GLY A 100 -6.45 -2.27 10.56
CA GLY A 100 -7.74 -1.64 10.25
C GLY A 100 -7.63 -0.29 9.55
N SER A 101 -6.43 0.11 9.11
CA SER A 101 -6.22 1.34 8.34
C SER A 101 -5.73 1.02 6.93
N PHE A 102 -6.53 1.39 5.96
CA PHE A 102 -6.19 1.26 4.55
C PHE A 102 -6.78 2.45 3.77
N THR A 103 -6.16 2.79 2.65
CA THR A 103 -6.63 3.83 1.75
C THR A 103 -7.10 3.21 0.42
N ASN A 104 -7.71 4.00 -0.44
CA ASN A 104 -8.14 3.54 -1.76
C ASN A 104 -6.92 3.13 -2.60
N ALA A 105 -6.80 1.84 -2.94
CA ALA A 105 -5.69 1.30 -3.69
C ALA A 105 -5.63 1.78 -5.14
N ASP A 106 -6.76 2.19 -5.73
CA ASP A 106 -6.84 2.57 -7.14
C ASP A 106 -6.40 4.01 -7.39
N THR A 107 -6.53 4.89 -6.39
CA THR A 107 -6.26 6.33 -6.54
C THR A 107 -5.24 6.89 -5.56
N THR A 108 -4.89 6.15 -4.49
CA THR A 108 -3.95 6.58 -3.45
C THR A 108 -2.81 5.59 -3.19
N TYR A 109 -2.54 4.71 -4.16
CA TYR A 109 -1.47 3.71 -4.07
C TYR A 109 -0.11 4.38 -3.90
N TYR A 110 0.57 4.12 -2.78
CA TYR A 110 1.85 4.72 -2.40
C TYR A 110 1.88 6.26 -2.36
N SER A 111 0.72 6.90 -2.18
CA SER A 111 0.62 8.36 -2.24
C SER A 111 0.92 9.08 -0.93
N ALA A 112 1.06 8.37 0.18
CA ALA A 112 1.47 8.92 1.47
C ALA A 112 2.53 8.03 2.14
N PRO A 113 3.38 8.62 3.01
CA PRO A 113 4.42 7.86 3.72
C PRO A 113 3.83 6.91 4.77
N GLN A 114 4.60 5.86 5.14
CA GLN A 114 4.30 5.04 6.31
C GLN A 114 4.23 5.92 7.56
N ASP A 115 3.26 5.70 8.42
CA ASP A 115 3.11 6.41 9.68
C ASP A 115 2.93 5.43 10.86
N LEU A 116 3.06 5.96 12.09
CA LEU A 116 3.02 5.20 13.32
C LEU A 116 1.96 5.76 14.27
N GLN A 117 1.29 4.86 14.99
CA GLN A 117 0.49 5.17 16.17
C GLN A 117 1.08 4.43 17.38
N ASP A 118 1.38 5.15 18.43
CA ASP A 118 2.02 4.59 19.64
C ASP A 118 3.29 3.79 19.34
N GLY A 119 4.06 4.25 18.33
CA GLY A 119 5.29 3.63 17.87
C GLY A 119 5.15 2.39 17.00
N LYS A 120 3.92 1.97 16.67
CA LYS A 120 3.60 0.82 15.81
C LYS A 120 3.10 1.29 14.44
N VAL A 121 3.41 0.55 13.39
CA VAL A 121 2.95 0.85 12.02
C VAL A 121 1.42 0.81 11.95
N ILE A 122 0.84 1.85 11.38
CA ILE A 122 -0.60 1.91 11.04
C ILE A 122 -0.76 1.29 9.65
N GLY A 123 -1.67 0.32 9.52
CA GLY A 123 -1.88 -0.32 8.23
C GLY A 123 -2.88 -1.46 8.25
N HIS A 124 -2.65 -2.41 7.38
CA HIS A 124 -3.50 -3.59 7.18
C HIS A 124 -2.65 -4.76 6.68
N THR A 125 -3.24 -5.93 6.51
CA THR A 125 -2.57 -7.05 5.86
C THR A 125 -3.39 -7.57 4.70
N HIS A 126 -2.71 -8.17 3.72
CA HIS A 126 -3.36 -8.92 2.66
C HIS A 126 -3.06 -10.40 2.82
N ILE A 127 -3.99 -11.23 2.37
CA ILE A 127 -3.79 -12.65 2.15
C ILE A 127 -3.75 -12.91 0.65
N THR A 128 -2.71 -13.60 0.19
CA THR A 128 -2.62 -14.12 -1.17
C THR A 128 -2.43 -15.61 -1.15
N VAL A 129 -3.19 -16.34 -1.99
CA VAL A 129 -3.03 -17.78 -2.19
C VAL A 129 -2.62 -18.02 -3.63
N GLN A 130 -1.54 -18.77 -3.81
CA GLN A 130 -1.02 -19.13 -5.14
C GLN A 130 -0.99 -20.63 -5.33
N ASP A 131 -1.38 -21.08 -6.52
CA ASP A 131 -1.22 -22.46 -6.95
C ASP A 131 0.28 -22.76 -7.19
N LEU A 132 0.73 -23.89 -6.66
CA LEU A 132 2.13 -24.36 -6.78
C LEU A 132 2.29 -25.45 -7.83
N GLY A 133 1.20 -25.84 -8.53
CA GLY A 133 1.19 -26.94 -9.48
C GLY A 133 1.28 -28.31 -8.80
N ASP A 134 2.06 -29.22 -9.38
CA ASP A 134 2.06 -30.62 -9.01
C ASP A 134 2.75 -30.95 -7.67
N SER A 135 3.29 -29.95 -6.96
CA SER A 135 4.09 -30.21 -5.76
C SER A 135 4.04 -29.04 -4.76
N LEU A 136 3.97 -29.37 -3.46
CA LEU A 136 4.20 -28.40 -2.38
C LEU A 136 5.62 -27.82 -2.36
N ASN A 137 6.57 -28.42 -3.08
CA ASN A 137 7.97 -27.97 -3.12
C ASN A 137 8.47 -27.73 -4.56
N PRO A 138 7.83 -26.80 -5.31
CA PRO A 138 8.31 -26.45 -6.64
C PRO A 138 9.70 -25.82 -6.56
N THR A 139 10.49 -25.99 -7.61
CA THR A 139 11.82 -25.36 -7.75
C THR A 139 11.76 -24.06 -8.54
N THR A 140 10.63 -23.78 -9.18
CA THR A 140 10.37 -22.53 -9.91
C THR A 140 9.44 -21.67 -9.06
N PRO A 141 9.74 -20.37 -8.86
CA PRO A 141 8.81 -19.46 -8.19
C PRO A 141 7.50 -19.35 -8.96
N PRO A 142 6.34 -19.31 -8.28
CA PRO A 142 5.06 -19.06 -8.94
C PRO A 142 5.05 -17.67 -9.60
N ASP A 143 4.28 -17.54 -10.69
CA ASP A 143 4.08 -16.25 -11.36
C ASP A 143 3.38 -15.27 -10.40
N PRO A 144 3.97 -14.09 -10.11
CA PRO A 144 3.37 -13.14 -9.18
C PRO A 144 2.09 -12.49 -9.70
N THR A 145 1.80 -12.60 -10.99
CA THR A 145 0.55 -12.10 -11.59
C THR A 145 -0.62 -13.06 -11.41
N GLN A 146 -0.33 -14.31 -10.97
CA GLN A 146 -1.33 -15.37 -10.81
C GLN A 146 -1.56 -15.66 -9.32
N PHE A 147 -2.81 -15.62 -8.90
CA PHE A 147 -3.25 -15.99 -7.55
C PHE A 147 -4.62 -16.66 -7.61
N ALA A 148 -4.80 -17.67 -6.78
CA ALA A 148 -6.06 -18.40 -6.64
C ALA A 148 -7.03 -17.71 -5.66
N PHE A 149 -6.52 -16.79 -4.82
CA PHE A 149 -7.30 -15.97 -3.90
C PHE A 149 -6.48 -14.75 -3.46
N PHE A 150 -7.13 -13.60 -3.37
CA PHE A 150 -6.55 -12.40 -2.80
C PHE A 150 -7.58 -11.64 -1.96
N LYS A 151 -7.20 -11.22 -0.76
CA LYS A 151 -8.07 -10.44 0.11
C LYS A 151 -7.27 -9.49 1.00
N GLY A 152 -7.66 -8.21 1.02
CA GLY A 152 -7.26 -7.28 2.06
C GLY A 152 -8.06 -7.54 3.34
N ILE A 153 -7.39 -7.67 4.48
CA ILE A 153 -8.02 -7.66 5.80
C ILE A 153 -7.94 -6.23 6.31
N ASN A 154 -9.06 -5.52 6.13
CA ASN A 154 -9.15 -4.07 6.30
C ASN A 154 -9.79 -3.68 7.64
N ASP A 155 -10.02 -4.63 8.53
CA ASP A 155 -10.54 -4.42 9.88
C ASP A 155 -9.44 -4.60 10.94
N ALA A 156 -9.75 -4.24 12.18
CA ALA A 156 -8.82 -4.30 13.30
C ALA A 156 -8.71 -5.72 13.93
N GLY A 157 -9.45 -6.70 13.40
CA GLY A 157 -9.52 -8.04 13.93
C GLY A 157 -10.08 -8.07 15.34
N ASP A 158 -9.53 -8.94 16.18
CA ASP A 158 -9.95 -9.13 17.58
C ASP A 158 -9.37 -8.06 18.54
N GLY A 159 -8.60 -7.11 18.04
CA GLY A 159 -7.87 -6.11 18.83
C GLY A 159 -6.60 -6.62 19.53
N ASN A 160 -6.30 -7.93 19.41
CA ASN A 160 -5.11 -8.58 19.97
C ASN A 160 -4.15 -9.08 18.87
N GLY A 161 -4.42 -8.70 17.61
CA GLY A 161 -3.60 -9.02 16.45
C GLY A 161 -4.02 -10.27 15.68
N LEU A 162 -5.11 -10.93 16.07
CA LEU A 162 -5.71 -11.98 15.25
C LEU A 162 -6.54 -11.35 14.13
N LEU A 163 -6.15 -11.63 12.90
CA LEU A 163 -6.80 -11.17 11.68
C LEU A 163 -7.24 -12.39 10.85
N SER A 164 -8.38 -12.30 10.16
CA SER A 164 -8.89 -13.42 9.37
C SER A 164 -9.54 -12.99 8.07
N ALA A 165 -9.50 -13.89 7.07
CA ALA A 165 -10.20 -13.76 5.80
C ALA A 165 -10.86 -15.08 5.42
N ILE A 166 -12.14 -15.04 5.06
CA ILE A 166 -12.88 -16.23 4.57
C ILE A 166 -12.56 -16.42 3.09
N VAL A 167 -12.16 -17.62 2.71
CA VAL A 167 -12.09 -18.09 1.33
C VAL A 167 -13.42 -18.74 0.98
N SER A 168 -14.40 -17.90 0.65
CA SER A 168 -15.75 -18.35 0.31
C SER A 168 -15.74 -19.13 -1.00
N GLY A 169 -16.47 -20.24 -1.05
CA GLY A 169 -16.45 -21.19 -2.18
C GLY A 169 -15.20 -22.06 -2.22
N GLY A 170 -14.28 -21.87 -1.28
CA GLY A 170 -13.04 -22.66 -1.21
C GLY A 170 -12.14 -22.50 -2.44
N LEU A 171 -11.35 -23.54 -2.70
CA LEU A 171 -10.42 -23.64 -3.84
C LEU A 171 -10.60 -24.99 -4.55
N PRO A 172 -10.23 -25.11 -5.82
CA PRO A 172 -10.07 -26.40 -6.50
C PRO A 172 -9.03 -27.29 -5.83
N ALA A 173 -9.07 -28.60 -6.09
CA ALA A 173 -8.02 -29.51 -5.65
C ALA A 173 -6.65 -29.09 -6.23
N GLY A 174 -5.60 -29.09 -5.40
CA GLY A 174 -4.26 -28.63 -5.80
C GLY A 174 -3.32 -28.45 -4.63
N ASN A 175 -2.10 -28.01 -4.93
CA ASN A 175 -1.10 -27.62 -3.93
C ASN A 175 -0.97 -26.10 -3.89
N TYR A 176 -1.04 -25.52 -2.72
CA TYR A 176 -1.12 -24.09 -2.57
C TYR A 176 -0.09 -23.53 -1.60
N ARG A 177 0.24 -22.26 -1.80
CA ARG A 177 0.93 -21.41 -0.82
C ARG A 177 0.02 -20.27 -0.43
N VAL A 178 -0.20 -20.08 0.85
CA VAL A 178 -0.81 -18.86 1.41
C VAL A 178 0.26 -18.00 2.04
N CYS A 179 0.24 -16.69 1.76
CA CYS A 179 1.15 -15.72 2.36
C CYS A 179 0.40 -14.50 2.87
N THR A 180 0.96 -13.88 3.91
CA THR A 180 0.57 -12.53 4.33
C THR A 180 1.39 -11.48 3.58
N MET A 181 0.85 -10.26 3.45
CA MET A 181 1.58 -9.09 2.99
C MET A 181 1.17 -7.91 3.87
N ASN A 182 1.94 -7.66 4.94
CA ASN A 182 1.71 -6.53 5.83
C ASN A 182 2.07 -5.23 5.13
N SER A 183 1.13 -4.30 5.12
CA SER A 183 1.21 -3.05 4.40
C SER A 183 0.93 -1.87 5.33
N ALA A 184 1.60 -0.74 5.10
CA ALA A 184 1.19 0.54 5.65
C ALA A 184 -0.14 0.98 5.02
N ALA A 185 -0.78 2.01 5.58
CA ALA A 185 -2.12 2.42 5.17
C ALA A 185 -2.27 2.66 3.65
N ASN A 186 -1.25 3.17 2.98
CA ASN A 186 -1.23 3.41 1.53
C ASN A 186 -0.63 2.26 0.72
N HIS A 187 -0.72 1.02 1.22
CA HIS A 187 -0.38 -0.24 0.56
C HIS A 187 1.11 -0.50 0.31
N GLN A 188 2.04 0.38 0.73
CA GLN A 188 3.46 0.06 0.62
C GLN A 188 3.85 -1.06 1.61
N PRO A 189 4.74 -1.98 1.21
CA PRO A 189 5.30 -2.95 2.14
C PRO A 189 5.86 -2.25 3.38
N VAL A 190 5.62 -2.81 4.57
CA VAL A 190 6.04 -2.18 5.82
C VAL A 190 7.56 -2.03 5.91
N ILE A 191 8.02 -0.86 6.34
CA ILE A 191 9.42 -0.50 6.41
C ILE A 191 9.89 -0.71 7.85
N MET A 192 10.96 -1.53 8.02
CA MET A 192 11.49 -1.93 9.32
C MET A 192 12.87 -1.32 9.60
N PRO A 193 13.25 -1.13 10.90
CA PRO A 193 14.40 -0.31 11.29
C PRO A 193 15.77 -0.97 11.08
N VAL A 194 15.85 -2.29 10.95
CA VAL A 194 17.10 -3.02 10.85
C VAL A 194 17.08 -4.05 9.73
N ALA A 195 18.22 -4.24 9.06
CA ALA A 195 18.37 -5.23 7.99
C ALA A 195 18.30 -6.66 8.54
N GLN A 196 19.04 -6.94 9.61
CA GLN A 196 19.05 -8.27 10.26
C GLN A 196 17.84 -8.41 11.19
N ARG A 197 16.79 -9.06 10.70
CA ARG A 197 15.56 -9.31 11.44
C ARG A 197 14.85 -10.57 10.95
N GLY A 198 13.85 -11.04 11.71
CA GLY A 198 12.85 -11.99 11.22
C GLY A 198 11.97 -11.36 10.13
N SER A 199 11.30 -12.18 9.33
CA SER A 199 10.31 -11.72 8.36
C SER A 199 9.13 -11.07 9.09
N GLN A 200 8.61 -9.99 8.54
CA GLN A 200 7.35 -9.40 8.99
C GLN A 200 6.14 -10.20 8.47
N ASP A 201 6.31 -10.93 7.39
CA ASP A 201 5.29 -11.76 6.75
C ASP A 201 5.57 -13.25 6.96
N ASP A 202 4.52 -14.05 6.82
CA ASP A 202 4.59 -15.50 6.92
C ASP A 202 3.92 -16.18 5.73
N CYS A 203 4.37 -17.39 5.40
CA CYS A 203 3.81 -18.22 4.35
C CYS A 203 3.71 -19.68 4.80
N ASN A 204 2.55 -20.29 4.58
CA ASN A 204 2.34 -21.73 4.74
C ASN A 204 2.01 -22.37 3.40
N LYS A 205 2.33 -23.68 3.28
CA LYS A 205 1.95 -24.50 2.14
C LYS A 205 1.00 -25.59 2.60
N PHE A 206 -0.06 -25.83 1.84
CA PHE A 206 -1.13 -26.75 2.16
C PHE A 206 -1.67 -27.42 0.89
N THR A 207 -2.45 -28.46 1.05
CA THR A 207 -3.08 -29.21 -0.05
C THR A 207 -4.59 -29.04 0.02
N VAL A 208 -5.25 -28.94 -1.12
CA VAL A 208 -6.69 -29.04 -1.26
C VAL A 208 -7.01 -30.32 -1.97
N GLU A 209 -7.87 -31.17 -1.38
CA GLU A 209 -8.21 -32.52 -1.89
C GLU A 209 -9.72 -32.72 -2.03
N GLY A 210 -10.11 -33.63 -2.89
CA GLY A 210 -11.51 -33.98 -3.14
C GLY A 210 -11.98 -33.54 -4.53
N ASP A 211 -13.24 -33.86 -4.81
CA ASP A 211 -13.90 -33.45 -6.05
C ASP A 211 -14.61 -32.12 -5.86
N GLY A 212 -14.61 -31.30 -6.90
CA GLY A 212 -15.27 -29.98 -6.89
C GLY A 212 -14.30 -28.82 -6.68
N GLY A 213 -14.88 -27.68 -6.36
CA GLY A 213 -14.17 -26.39 -6.35
C GLY A 213 -14.05 -25.82 -7.75
N GLU A 214 -14.48 -24.60 -7.88
CA GLU A 214 -14.31 -23.79 -9.09
C GLU A 214 -13.27 -22.69 -8.83
N THR A 215 -12.88 -21.98 -9.86
CA THR A 215 -12.06 -20.77 -9.71
C THR A 215 -12.72 -19.85 -8.70
N ASN A 216 -11.99 -19.49 -7.65
CA ASN A 216 -12.53 -18.58 -6.62
C ASN A 216 -12.83 -17.20 -7.21
N ALA A 217 -13.91 -16.58 -6.79
CA ALA A 217 -14.30 -15.25 -7.29
C ALA A 217 -13.19 -14.20 -7.04
N ALA A 218 -12.44 -14.32 -5.95
CA ALA A 218 -11.31 -13.43 -5.61
C ALA A 218 -9.96 -13.90 -6.21
N ALA A 219 -9.94 -14.85 -7.15
CA ALA A 219 -8.76 -15.19 -7.96
C ALA A 219 -8.51 -14.11 -9.01
N ASN A 220 -7.28 -14.03 -9.54
CA ASN A 220 -6.95 -13.05 -10.60
C ASN A 220 -7.81 -13.20 -11.87
N ASN A 221 -8.29 -14.41 -12.16
CA ASN A 221 -9.20 -14.75 -13.25
C ASN A 221 -10.63 -15.07 -12.76
N GLY A 222 -10.94 -14.71 -11.52
CA GLY A 222 -12.27 -14.75 -10.95
C GLY A 222 -13.01 -13.43 -11.11
N ALA A 223 -14.32 -13.43 -10.95
CA ALA A 223 -15.17 -12.26 -11.22
C ALA A 223 -14.76 -11.02 -10.40
N ASP A 224 -14.47 -11.19 -9.11
CA ASP A 224 -14.07 -10.08 -8.23
C ASP A 224 -12.64 -9.60 -8.53
N GLY A 225 -11.72 -10.53 -8.85
CA GLY A 225 -10.35 -10.18 -9.21
C GLY A 225 -10.27 -9.44 -10.53
N GLU A 226 -11.00 -9.86 -11.55
CA GLU A 226 -11.10 -9.16 -12.84
C GLU A 226 -11.74 -7.78 -12.67
N ALA A 227 -12.81 -7.66 -11.86
CA ALA A 227 -13.44 -6.36 -11.58
C ALA A 227 -12.47 -5.40 -10.90
N ALA A 228 -11.71 -5.85 -9.90
CA ALA A 228 -10.71 -5.03 -9.21
C ALA A 228 -9.58 -4.57 -10.15
N ALA A 229 -9.09 -5.48 -11.02
CA ALA A 229 -8.07 -5.14 -12.01
C ALA A 229 -8.56 -4.10 -13.04
N ASN A 230 -9.81 -4.21 -13.49
CA ASN A 230 -10.44 -3.25 -14.39
C ASN A 230 -10.57 -1.87 -13.72
N THR A 231 -11.03 -1.80 -12.47
CA THR A 231 -11.15 -0.54 -11.72
C THR A 231 -9.80 0.15 -11.59
N ALA A 232 -8.74 -0.58 -11.24
CA ALA A 232 -7.39 -0.04 -11.17
C ALA A 232 -6.90 0.48 -12.54
N ALA A 233 -7.19 -0.25 -13.63
CA ALA A 233 -6.84 0.16 -14.98
C ALA A 233 -7.60 1.42 -15.43
N GLU A 234 -8.88 1.54 -15.08
CA GLU A 234 -9.69 2.73 -15.33
C GLU A 234 -9.12 3.94 -14.57
N ALA A 235 -8.75 3.79 -13.30
CA ALA A 235 -8.12 4.85 -12.52
C ALA A 235 -6.80 5.34 -13.15
N VAL A 236 -5.99 4.43 -13.73
CA VAL A 236 -4.77 4.80 -14.47
C VAL A 236 -5.11 5.59 -15.75
N ASN A 237 -6.15 5.20 -16.48
CA ASN A 237 -6.58 5.88 -17.71
C ASN A 237 -7.16 7.28 -17.42
N ASP A 238 -7.92 7.42 -16.34
CA ASP A 238 -8.55 8.68 -15.93
C ASP A 238 -7.56 9.65 -15.29
N GLY A 239 -6.46 9.15 -14.76
CA GLY A 239 -5.39 9.91 -14.16
C GLY A 239 -5.61 10.27 -12.68
N PRO A 240 -4.58 10.87 -12.02
CA PRO A 240 -4.62 11.16 -10.61
C PRO A 240 -5.71 12.21 -10.28
N GLY A 241 -6.50 11.94 -9.25
CA GLY A 241 -7.57 12.84 -8.80
C GLY A 241 -8.83 12.81 -9.66
N ALA A 242 -9.00 11.81 -10.52
CA ALA A 242 -10.27 11.58 -11.20
C ALA A 242 -11.38 11.31 -10.16
N ILE A 243 -12.50 12.00 -10.32
CA ILE A 243 -13.70 11.83 -9.49
C ILE A 243 -14.76 11.13 -10.33
N VAL A 244 -15.24 10.00 -9.87
CA VAL A 244 -16.36 9.32 -10.49
C VAL A 244 -17.64 9.87 -9.87
N ASP A 245 -18.58 10.38 -10.68
CA ASP A 245 -19.89 10.81 -10.21
C ASP A 245 -20.76 9.62 -9.81
N ASP A 246 -21.88 9.88 -9.12
CA ASP A 246 -22.83 8.86 -8.66
C ASP A 246 -23.43 8.00 -9.80
N ASN A 247 -23.11 8.31 -11.06
CA ASN A 247 -23.58 7.60 -12.25
C ASN A 247 -22.44 6.83 -12.95
N GLY A 248 -21.23 6.79 -12.36
CA GLY A 248 -20.09 6.08 -12.91
C GLY A 248 -19.35 6.83 -14.04
N ASN A 249 -19.64 8.13 -14.25
CA ASN A 249 -18.91 8.95 -15.22
C ASN A 249 -17.70 9.62 -14.56
N ALA A 250 -16.51 9.34 -15.07
CA ALA A 250 -15.30 10.02 -14.63
C ALA A 250 -15.32 11.49 -15.07
N SER A 251 -15.26 12.41 -14.12
CA SER A 251 -15.01 13.82 -14.36
C SER A 251 -13.58 14.14 -13.95
N ASN A 252 -12.73 14.41 -14.92
CA ASN A 252 -11.36 14.84 -14.67
C ASN A 252 -11.38 16.27 -14.10
N SER A 253 -11.21 16.44 -12.80
CA SER A 253 -10.89 17.74 -12.22
C SER A 253 -9.42 18.04 -12.49
N SER A 254 -9.09 18.28 -13.76
CA SER A 254 -7.81 18.85 -14.17
C SER A 254 -7.70 20.24 -13.58
N SER A 255 -7.20 20.36 -12.35
CA SER A 255 -6.53 21.57 -11.95
C SER A 255 -5.27 21.67 -12.81
N THR A 256 -5.37 22.35 -13.94
CA THR A 256 -4.22 22.81 -14.69
C THR A 256 -3.36 23.62 -13.71
N ILE A 257 -2.30 22.99 -13.21
CA ILE A 257 -1.16 23.74 -12.69
C ILE A 257 -0.55 24.37 -13.94
N SER A 258 -1.05 25.58 -14.27
CA SER A 258 -0.40 26.43 -15.25
C SER A 258 1.04 26.64 -14.76
N SER A 259 1.99 26.14 -15.51
CA SER A 259 3.40 26.52 -15.39
C SER A 259 3.48 28.02 -15.69
N SER A 260 3.38 28.84 -14.63
CA SER A 260 3.80 30.23 -14.72
C SER A 260 5.32 30.21 -14.83
N SER A 261 5.79 30.53 -16.02
CA SER A 261 7.16 30.96 -16.27
C SER A 261 7.52 32.05 -15.27
N PHE A 262 8.57 31.79 -14.48
CA PHE A 262 9.21 32.86 -13.69
C PHE A 262 9.91 33.80 -14.69
N ASP A 263 9.30 34.97 -14.88
CA ASP A 263 9.91 36.11 -15.55
C ASP A 263 10.49 36.99 -14.45
N ASP A 264 11.81 37.18 -14.48
CA ASP A 264 12.54 38.12 -13.65
C ASP A 264 12.24 39.54 -14.13
N GLY A 265 11.57 40.36 -13.31
CA GLY A 265 11.30 41.76 -13.65
C GLY A 265 11.07 42.60 -12.40
N GLN A 266 12.04 43.44 -12.16
CA GLN A 266 12.16 44.40 -11.07
C GLN A 266 11.00 45.39 -10.93
N ASP A 267 10.82 45.83 -9.64
CA ASP A 267 10.38 47.15 -9.12
C ASP A 267 9.24 47.88 -9.83
N GLN A 268 8.20 48.18 -9.06
CA GLN A 268 7.92 49.55 -8.55
C GLN A 268 6.66 49.59 -7.69
N GLN A 269 6.80 50.34 -6.59
CA GLN A 269 5.75 50.81 -5.67
C GLN A 269 4.72 51.69 -6.36
N GLN A 270 3.47 51.61 -5.95
CA GLN A 270 2.64 52.75 -5.51
C GLN A 270 1.20 52.34 -5.20
N GLN A 271 0.80 52.62 -4.00
CA GLN A 271 -0.42 53.24 -3.42
C GLN A 271 -1.64 53.35 -4.36
N GLU A 272 -2.82 52.99 -3.90
CA GLU A 272 -3.78 53.72 -3.10
C GLU A 272 -5.14 53.02 -3.04
N GLU A 273 -5.64 52.87 -1.86
CA GLU A 273 -6.94 53.20 -1.25
C GLU A 273 -8.28 53.01 -2.03
N ASP A 274 -9.16 52.41 -1.24
CA ASP A 274 -10.60 52.74 -1.04
C ASP A 274 -11.65 52.32 -2.09
N LYS A 275 -12.54 51.49 -1.65
CA LYS A 275 -13.98 51.72 -1.30
C LYS A 275 -14.80 50.43 -1.26
N ASN A 276 -15.06 50.01 -0.07
CA ASN A 276 -16.31 49.92 0.69
C ASN A 276 -17.62 49.69 -0.12
N LYS A 277 -18.29 48.64 0.22
CA LYS A 277 -19.67 48.46 0.63
C LYS A 277 -20.40 47.25 0.03
N ASN A 278 -20.76 46.42 1.00
CA ASN A 278 -22.11 45.86 1.20
C ASN A 278 -22.66 44.84 0.22
N SER A 279 -22.81 43.60 0.64
CA SER A 279 -24.13 43.19 1.10
C SER A 279 -24.11 41.79 1.74
N ARG A 280 -24.88 41.73 2.75
CA ARG A 280 -25.20 40.70 3.74
C ARG A 280 -25.75 39.42 3.17
N ASN A 281 -25.48 38.36 3.95
CA ASN A 281 -26.36 37.22 4.25
C ASN A 281 -26.38 36.02 3.31
N LYS A 282 -25.76 34.93 3.76
CA LYS A 282 -26.52 33.80 4.35
C LYS A 282 -25.58 32.80 5.01
N ARG A 283 -25.66 32.76 6.32
CA ARG A 283 -25.12 31.70 7.15
C ARG A 283 -25.90 30.41 6.85
N ARG A 284 -25.22 29.35 6.53
CA ARG A 284 -25.69 28.00 6.80
C ARG A 284 -24.60 27.23 7.52
N ASN A 285 -24.85 27.02 8.80
CA ASN A 285 -24.11 26.14 9.68
C ASN A 285 -24.19 24.70 9.14
N LEU A 286 -23.06 24.15 8.81
CA LEU A 286 -22.89 22.71 8.84
C LEU A 286 -21.99 22.39 10.03
N ARG A 287 -22.60 21.86 11.07
CA ARG A 287 -21.93 21.31 12.24
C ARG A 287 -21.20 20.06 11.79
N PHE A 288 -19.88 20.07 11.87
CA PHE A 288 -19.09 18.86 11.95
C PHE A 288 -19.26 18.28 13.36
N GLY A 289 -19.86 17.10 13.44
CA GLY A 289 -19.94 16.35 14.68
C GLY A 289 -18.58 15.79 15.05
N GLU A 290 -18.05 16.28 16.16
CA GLU A 290 -16.96 15.65 16.89
C GLU A 290 -17.41 14.25 17.30
N ARG A 291 -16.73 13.22 16.82
CA ARG A 291 -16.76 11.90 17.46
C ARG A 291 -15.58 11.80 18.40
N ILE A 292 -15.86 12.02 19.67
CA ILE A 292 -15.00 11.71 20.79
C ILE A 292 -14.91 10.20 20.89
N PHE A 293 -13.72 9.66 20.79
CA PHE A 293 -13.42 8.29 21.23
C PHE A 293 -13.08 8.35 22.71
N VAL A 294 -13.89 7.69 23.52
CA VAL A 294 -13.60 7.40 24.92
C VAL A 294 -13.48 5.89 25.08
N ALA A 295 -12.31 5.49 25.62
CA ALA A 295 -11.88 4.22 26.21
C ALA A 295 -12.01 2.96 25.35
#